data_1747bac7c82882348e055c18eb038895
#
_entry.id   1747bac7c82882348e055c18eb038895
#
_cell.length_a   1.000
_cell.length_b   1.000
_cell.length_c   1.000
_cell.angle_alpha   90.00
_cell.angle_beta   90.00
_cell.angle_gamma   90.00
#
_symmetry.space_group_name_H-M   'P 1'
#
loop_
_entity.id
_entity.type
_entity.pdbx_description
1 polymer ?
#
loop_
_entity_poly.entity_id
_entity_poly.type
_entity_poly.pdbx_seq_one_letter_code
_entity_poly.pdbx_strand_id
1 'polypeptide(L)'
;MGAGRAAVDKTLLDEGITISVHTGNAPDGPVLEPLDEAECLRLISPGGIGRIVYMGRYGLTVLPVNYQLHDGAIMFRTSQDSPTGEDLQTGIAHAEYSVAFEIDDIDPVRREGWSVLIHGPAHQMTTDAERAAVEESGVVPWPGGEKEQAIRITPNRISGRRLRQR
;
A
#
# COMPACT_ATOMS: atom_id res chain seq x y z
N MET A 1 24.38 18.97 -31.29
CA MET A 1 23.29 17.97 -31.24
C MET A 1 23.92 16.63 -30.87
N GLY A 2 23.82 16.21 -29.64
CA GLY A 2 24.36 14.94 -29.17
C GLY A 2 23.40 14.39 -28.11
N ALA A 3 22.58 13.42 -28.53
CA ALA A 3 21.70 12.69 -27.64
C ALA A 3 22.53 11.72 -26.79
N GLY A 4 22.62 11.96 -25.49
CA GLY A 4 23.21 11.03 -24.53
C GLY A 4 22.34 9.79 -24.39
N ARG A 5 22.79 8.65 -24.89
CA ARG A 5 22.23 7.33 -24.64
C ARG A 5 22.55 6.93 -23.20
N ALA A 6 21.51 6.65 -22.40
CA ALA A 6 21.69 5.97 -21.14
C ALA A 6 22.21 4.54 -21.37
N ALA A 7 23.36 4.21 -20.81
CA ALA A 7 23.89 2.87 -20.80
C ALA A 7 23.19 2.05 -19.71
N VAL A 8 22.57 0.95 -20.09
CA VAL A 8 22.04 -0.06 -19.16
C VAL A 8 23.14 -1.10 -18.97
N ASP A 9 23.78 -1.10 -17.82
CA ASP A 9 24.71 -2.16 -17.43
C ASP A 9 23.92 -3.31 -16.79
N LYS A 10 24.02 -4.49 -17.42
CA LYS A 10 23.31 -5.70 -17.03
C LYS A 10 24.29 -6.64 -16.35
N THR A 11 24.43 -6.54 -15.03
CA THR A 11 25.19 -7.52 -14.27
C THR A 11 24.21 -8.56 -13.71
N LEU A 12 24.24 -9.77 -14.26
CA LEU A 12 23.54 -10.94 -13.73
C LEU A 12 24.35 -11.52 -12.57
N LEU A 13 23.87 -11.39 -11.36
CA LEU A 13 24.29 -12.19 -10.21
C LEU A 13 23.10 -12.95 -9.67
N ASP A 14 23.34 -14.19 -9.27
CA ASP A 14 22.43 -15.31 -9.02
C ASP A 14 21.56 -15.16 -7.74
N GLU A 15 21.25 -13.97 -7.28
CA GLU A 15 20.28 -13.71 -6.21
C GLU A 15 19.58 -12.36 -6.42
N GLY A 16 18.44 -12.40 -7.10
CA GLY A 16 17.50 -11.27 -7.18
C GLY A 16 17.92 -10.15 -8.13
N ILE A 17 17.03 -9.79 -9.05
CA ILE A 17 17.24 -8.65 -9.94
C ILE A 17 17.19 -7.36 -9.11
N THR A 18 18.33 -6.79 -8.80
CA THR A 18 18.42 -5.43 -8.27
C THR A 18 18.48 -4.47 -9.46
N ILE A 19 17.37 -3.82 -9.80
CA ILE A 19 17.37 -2.72 -10.75
C ILE A 19 17.86 -1.48 -10.01
N SER A 20 19.15 -1.21 -10.06
CA SER A 20 19.70 0.08 -9.68
C SER A 20 19.46 1.06 -10.81
N VAL A 21 18.38 1.84 -10.73
CA VAL A 21 18.21 3.01 -11.59
C VAL A 21 19.14 4.10 -11.08
N HIS A 22 20.34 4.19 -11.64
CA HIS A 22 21.19 5.37 -11.48
C HIS A 22 20.55 6.51 -12.30
N THR A 23 19.60 7.21 -11.71
CA THR A 23 19.25 8.54 -12.19
C THR A 23 20.39 9.46 -11.78
N GLY A 24 21.23 9.85 -12.74
CA GLY A 24 22.19 10.91 -12.54
C GLY A 24 21.48 12.13 -11.96
N ASN A 25 21.72 12.41 -10.69
CA ASN A 25 21.13 13.52 -9.96
C ASN A 25 21.70 14.80 -10.57
N ALA A 26 20.87 15.60 -11.22
CA ALA A 26 21.24 16.99 -11.47
C ALA A 26 21.53 17.67 -10.12
N PRO A 27 22.59 18.47 -9.98
CA PRO A 27 23.02 19.02 -8.70
C PRO A 27 21.97 19.86 -7.96
N ASP A 28 20.88 20.25 -8.63
CA ASP A 28 19.81 21.11 -8.11
C ASP A 28 18.40 20.50 -8.24
N GLY A 29 18.28 19.18 -8.37
CA GLY A 29 16.99 18.50 -8.52
C GLY A 29 16.42 17.96 -7.19
N PRO A 30 15.12 17.55 -7.19
CA PRO A 30 14.49 16.91 -6.03
C PRO A 30 15.26 15.65 -5.60
N VAL A 31 15.31 15.41 -4.30
CA VAL A 31 15.97 14.25 -3.69
C VAL A 31 14.92 13.26 -3.22
N LEU A 32 15.14 11.98 -3.53
CA LEU A 32 14.33 10.88 -3.02
C LEU A 32 15.06 10.21 -1.85
N GLU A 33 14.47 10.30 -0.65
CA GLU A 33 15.03 9.77 0.58
C GLU A 33 14.23 8.55 1.03
N PRO A 34 14.88 7.45 1.45
CA PRO A 34 14.17 6.34 2.08
C PRO A 34 13.63 6.76 3.44
N LEU A 35 12.46 6.21 3.81
CA LEU A 35 11.86 6.35 5.13
C LEU A 35 12.07 5.06 5.91
N ASP A 36 12.32 5.19 7.21
CA ASP A 36 12.28 4.05 8.11
C ASP A 36 10.84 3.61 8.43
N GLU A 37 10.68 2.45 9.02
CA GLU A 37 9.37 1.88 9.31
C GLU A 37 8.55 2.73 10.29
N ALA A 38 9.18 3.29 11.31
CA ALA A 38 8.52 4.13 12.30
C ALA A 38 7.94 5.40 11.68
N GLU A 39 8.70 6.03 10.79
CA GLU A 39 8.25 7.20 10.04
C GLU A 39 7.13 6.84 9.04
N CYS A 40 7.22 5.68 8.36
CA CYS A 40 6.15 5.18 7.51
C CYS A 40 4.85 5.03 8.30
N LEU A 41 4.87 4.35 9.44
CA LEU A 41 3.70 4.15 10.31
C LEU A 41 3.14 5.47 10.82
N ARG A 42 4.00 6.42 11.20
CA ARG A 42 3.59 7.76 11.63
C ARG A 42 2.84 8.52 10.53
N LEU A 43 3.32 8.44 9.29
CA LEU A 43 2.71 9.15 8.15
C LEU A 43 1.33 8.60 7.79
N ILE A 44 1.14 7.30 7.90
CA ILE A 44 -0.14 6.65 7.55
C ILE A 44 -1.13 6.57 8.72
N SER A 45 -0.69 6.89 9.96
CA SER A 45 -1.52 6.75 11.17
C SER A 45 -2.82 7.56 11.17
N PRO A 46 -2.92 8.73 10.53
CA PRO A 46 -4.18 9.47 10.48
C PRO A 46 -5.30 8.76 9.70
N GLY A 47 -4.98 7.68 8.98
CA GLY A 47 -5.91 7.09 8.03
C GLY A 47 -6.06 7.92 6.77
N GLY A 48 -6.99 7.55 5.90
CA GLY A 48 -7.23 8.26 4.65
C GLY A 48 -7.62 7.34 3.50
N ILE A 49 -7.10 7.64 2.31
CA ILE A 49 -7.26 6.81 1.13
C ILE A 49 -5.93 6.09 0.83
N GLY A 50 -6.02 4.77 0.69
CA GLY A 50 -4.93 3.96 0.17
C GLY A 50 -5.39 3.12 -1.01
N ARG A 51 -4.49 2.42 -1.65
CA ARG A 51 -4.77 1.55 -2.79
C ARG A 51 -4.37 0.13 -2.46
N ILE A 52 -5.38 -0.76 -2.38
CA ILE A 52 -5.10 -2.20 -2.28
C ILE A 52 -4.74 -2.74 -3.66
N VAL A 53 -3.71 -3.58 -3.71
CA VAL A 53 -3.23 -4.26 -4.90
C VAL A 53 -3.23 -5.76 -4.64
N TYR A 54 -3.97 -6.50 -5.46
CA TYR A 54 -4.11 -7.95 -5.30
C TYR A 54 -4.34 -8.65 -6.65
N MET A 55 -4.18 -9.97 -6.67
CA MET A 55 -4.52 -10.79 -7.84
C MET A 55 -5.99 -11.16 -7.76
N GLY A 56 -6.83 -10.47 -8.52
CA GLY A 56 -8.25 -10.77 -8.66
C GLY A 56 -8.54 -11.73 -9.82
N ARG A 57 -9.81 -12.05 -10.02
CA ARG A 57 -10.28 -12.97 -11.08
C ARG A 57 -9.92 -12.53 -12.49
N TYR A 58 -9.73 -11.25 -12.72
CA TYR A 58 -9.36 -10.66 -14.02
C TYR A 58 -7.89 -10.26 -14.11
N GLY A 59 -7.05 -10.70 -13.16
CA GLY A 59 -5.64 -10.35 -13.08
C GLY A 59 -5.34 -9.35 -11.97
N LEU A 60 -4.19 -8.68 -12.11
CA LEU A 60 -3.75 -7.70 -11.11
C LEU A 60 -4.72 -6.53 -11.02
N THR A 61 -5.27 -6.32 -9.84
CA THR A 61 -6.30 -5.32 -9.56
C THR A 61 -5.77 -4.27 -8.58
N VAL A 62 -6.09 -3.00 -8.82
CA VAL A 62 -5.76 -1.87 -7.95
C VAL A 62 -7.04 -1.10 -7.65
N LEU A 63 -7.37 -0.93 -6.37
CA LEU A 63 -8.58 -0.20 -5.96
C LEU A 63 -8.30 0.78 -4.82
N PRO A 64 -8.81 2.02 -4.91
CA PRO A 64 -8.78 2.95 -3.79
C PRO A 64 -9.80 2.53 -2.73
N VAL A 65 -9.35 2.52 -1.48
CA VAL A 65 -10.20 2.28 -0.31
C VAL A 65 -9.85 3.27 0.79
N ASN A 66 -10.84 3.67 1.60
CA ASN A 66 -10.53 4.40 2.81
C ASN A 66 -10.13 3.40 3.91
N TYR A 67 -9.08 3.75 4.64
CA TYR A 67 -8.48 2.89 5.64
C TYR A 67 -8.26 3.60 6.97
N GLN A 68 -8.04 2.82 8.00
CA GLN A 68 -7.47 3.24 9.28
C GLN A 68 -6.29 2.34 9.65
N LEU A 69 -5.34 2.89 10.38
CA LEU A 69 -4.26 2.13 11.01
C LEU A 69 -4.69 1.81 12.45
N HIS A 70 -4.76 0.52 12.80
CA HIS A 70 -5.09 0.06 14.13
C HIS A 70 -4.16 -1.09 14.52
N ASP A 71 -3.50 -0.98 15.67
CA ASP A 71 -2.51 -1.96 16.16
C ASP A 71 -1.46 -2.35 15.10
N GLY A 72 -0.96 -1.37 14.37
CA GLY A 72 0.05 -1.57 13.33
C GLY A 72 -0.45 -2.28 12.06
N ALA A 73 -1.75 -2.55 11.95
CA ALA A 73 -2.37 -3.16 10.79
C ALA A 73 -3.28 -2.17 10.04
N ILE A 74 -3.38 -2.32 8.73
CA ILE A 74 -4.32 -1.58 7.91
C ILE A 74 -5.70 -2.24 8.02
N MET A 75 -6.71 -1.44 8.32
CA MET A 75 -8.11 -1.88 8.31
C MET A 75 -8.92 -1.08 7.32
N PHE A 76 -9.73 -1.76 6.54
CA PHE A 76 -10.72 -1.15 5.65
C PHE A 76 -11.98 -1.99 5.54
N ARG A 77 -13.07 -1.38 5.06
CA ARG A 77 -14.35 -2.08 4.85
C ARG A 77 -14.72 -2.15 3.38
N THR A 78 -15.31 -3.27 3.00
CA THR A 78 -15.84 -3.49 1.66
C THR A 78 -17.21 -4.15 1.70
N SER A 79 -17.95 -4.09 0.59
CA SER A 79 -19.21 -4.84 0.45
C SER A 79 -18.92 -6.30 0.14
N GLN A 80 -19.74 -7.21 0.64
CA GLN A 80 -19.65 -8.65 0.37
C GLN A 80 -19.80 -8.93 -1.13
N ASP A 81 -20.70 -8.22 -1.77
CA ASP A 81 -21.01 -8.37 -3.19
C ASP A 81 -20.10 -7.53 -4.10
N SER A 82 -19.05 -6.91 -3.52
CA SER A 82 -18.07 -6.18 -4.33
C SER A 82 -17.05 -7.13 -4.94
N PRO A 83 -16.50 -6.82 -6.13
CA PRO A 83 -15.42 -7.62 -6.70
C PRO A 83 -14.26 -7.87 -5.74
N THR A 84 -13.90 -6.87 -4.94
CA THR A 84 -12.86 -7.00 -3.91
C THR A 84 -13.27 -7.96 -2.79
N GLY A 85 -14.50 -7.84 -2.31
CA GLY A 85 -15.04 -8.74 -1.28
C GLY A 85 -15.04 -10.18 -1.74
N GLU A 86 -15.51 -10.43 -2.95
CA GLU A 86 -15.53 -11.76 -3.57
C GLU A 86 -14.13 -12.31 -3.86
N ASP A 87 -13.23 -11.49 -4.41
CA ASP A 87 -11.89 -11.93 -4.80
C ASP A 87 -10.98 -12.20 -3.58
N LEU A 88 -11.17 -11.49 -2.47
CA LEU A 88 -10.44 -11.72 -1.22
C LEU A 88 -11.05 -12.83 -0.35
N GLN A 89 -12.19 -13.39 -0.75
CA GLN A 89 -12.76 -14.59 -0.13
C GLN A 89 -12.08 -15.84 -0.68
N THR A 90 -11.32 -16.52 0.14
CA THR A 90 -10.67 -17.77 -0.26
C THR A 90 -11.60 -18.97 -0.18
N GLY A 91 -12.76 -18.84 0.46
CA GLY A 91 -13.65 -19.94 0.82
C GLY A 91 -13.07 -20.90 1.87
N ILE A 92 -11.86 -20.65 2.34
CA ILE A 92 -11.17 -21.43 3.37
C ILE A 92 -11.07 -20.54 4.62
N ALA A 93 -11.60 -20.99 5.74
CA ALA A 93 -11.51 -20.27 7.00
C ALA A 93 -10.03 -20.03 7.35
N HIS A 94 -9.69 -18.80 7.72
CA HIS A 94 -8.34 -18.33 8.05
C HIS A 94 -7.31 -18.37 6.92
N ALA A 95 -7.72 -18.57 5.67
CA ALA A 95 -6.81 -18.38 4.56
C ALA A 95 -6.56 -16.88 4.31
N GLU A 96 -5.32 -16.56 4.02
CA GLU A 96 -4.85 -15.20 3.83
C GLU A 96 -4.45 -14.97 2.37
N TYR A 97 -4.79 -13.79 1.86
CA TYR A 97 -4.35 -13.33 0.55
C TYR A 97 -3.13 -12.43 0.70
N SER A 98 -2.06 -12.74 -0.02
CA SER A 98 -0.93 -11.84 -0.10
C SER A 98 -1.27 -10.63 -0.96
N VAL A 99 -1.19 -9.43 -0.38
CA VAL A 99 -1.53 -8.18 -1.04
C VAL A 99 -0.42 -7.15 -0.86
N ALA A 100 -0.48 -6.09 -1.68
CA ALA A 100 0.21 -4.85 -1.39
C ALA A 100 -0.81 -3.75 -1.09
N PHE A 101 -0.41 -2.78 -0.27
CA PHE A 101 -1.21 -1.61 0.06
C PHE A 101 -0.34 -0.37 -0.06
N GLU A 102 -0.74 0.57 -0.89
CA GLU A 102 0.01 1.78 -1.18
C GLU A 102 -0.75 3.01 -0.66
N ILE A 103 -0.02 3.93 -0.03
CA ILE A 103 -0.53 5.22 0.45
C ILE A 103 0.46 6.30 0.05
N ASP A 104 -0.04 7.41 -0.46
CA ASP A 104 0.77 8.56 -0.83
C ASP A 104 0.12 9.88 -0.42
N ASP A 105 0.97 10.89 -0.29
CA ASP A 105 0.57 12.30 -0.20
C ASP A 105 1.61 13.11 -0.99
N ILE A 106 1.26 13.47 -2.22
CA ILE A 106 2.16 14.11 -3.17
C ILE A 106 1.55 15.43 -3.64
N ASP A 107 2.29 16.53 -3.39
CA ASP A 107 2.01 17.84 -3.98
C ASP A 107 2.67 17.93 -5.37
N PRO A 108 1.87 17.87 -6.45
CA PRO A 108 2.41 17.92 -7.81
C PRO A 108 2.97 19.30 -8.20
N VAL A 109 2.55 20.36 -7.51
CA VAL A 109 3.00 21.73 -7.77
C VAL A 109 4.38 21.95 -7.16
N ARG A 110 4.53 21.56 -5.90
CA ARG A 110 5.80 21.64 -5.18
C ARG A 110 6.77 20.54 -5.56
N ARG A 111 6.27 19.45 -6.15
CA ARG A 111 7.02 18.22 -6.43
C ARG A 111 7.66 17.64 -5.17
N GLU A 112 6.90 17.64 -4.10
CA GLU A 112 7.26 17.11 -2.79
C GLU A 112 6.19 16.14 -2.32
N GLY A 113 6.55 15.26 -1.40
CA GLY A 113 5.61 14.34 -0.80
C GLY A 113 6.26 13.08 -0.31
N TRP A 114 5.41 12.09 -0.06
CA TRP A 114 5.87 10.78 0.41
C TRP A 114 4.96 9.68 -0.13
N SER A 115 5.50 8.47 -0.18
CA SER A 115 4.71 7.27 -0.42
C SER A 115 5.16 6.15 0.50
N VAL A 116 4.21 5.32 0.93
CA VAL A 116 4.42 4.13 1.76
C VAL A 116 3.82 2.94 1.04
N LEU A 117 4.58 1.85 0.99
CA LEU A 117 4.16 0.58 0.43
C LEU A 117 4.26 -0.51 1.50
N ILE A 118 3.15 -1.18 1.73
CA ILE A 118 3.00 -2.28 2.68
C ILE A 118 2.76 -3.57 1.90
N HIS A 119 3.46 -4.63 2.28
CA HIS A 119 3.15 -5.99 1.83
C HIS A 119 2.74 -6.82 3.04
N GLY A 120 1.74 -7.65 2.87
CA GLY A 120 1.29 -8.54 3.91
C GLY A 120 0.06 -9.34 3.52
N PRO A 121 -0.33 -10.29 4.36
CA PRO A 121 -1.57 -11.01 4.20
C PRO A 121 -2.78 -10.13 4.49
N ALA A 122 -3.81 -10.25 3.65
CA ALA A 122 -5.13 -9.72 3.90
C ALA A 122 -6.01 -10.81 4.51
N HIS A 123 -6.63 -10.50 5.62
CA HIS A 123 -7.50 -11.39 6.38
C HIS A 123 -8.89 -10.78 6.52
N GLN A 124 -9.94 -11.57 6.24
CA GLN A 124 -11.30 -11.17 6.48
C GLN A 124 -11.65 -11.36 7.97
N MET A 125 -12.07 -10.29 8.62
CA MET A 125 -12.40 -10.27 10.03
C MET A 125 -13.82 -10.81 10.24
N THR A 126 -13.95 -11.99 10.86
CA THR A 126 -15.23 -12.71 10.97
C THR A 126 -15.64 -13.04 12.40
N THR A 127 -14.70 -13.10 13.32
CA THR A 127 -14.98 -13.42 14.75
C THR A 127 -15.53 -12.20 15.50
N ASP A 128 -16.19 -12.41 16.62
CA ASP A 128 -16.73 -11.32 17.44
C ASP A 128 -15.64 -10.42 18.02
N ALA A 129 -14.48 -10.99 18.36
CA ALA A 129 -13.32 -10.21 18.82
C ALA A 129 -12.77 -9.31 17.70
N GLU A 130 -12.72 -9.83 16.47
CA GLU A 130 -12.29 -9.05 15.31
C GLU A 130 -13.28 -7.94 14.95
N ARG A 131 -14.58 -8.20 15.07
CA ARG A 131 -15.62 -7.18 14.88
C ARG A 131 -15.49 -6.05 15.89
N ALA A 132 -15.23 -6.39 17.17
CA ALA A 132 -14.97 -5.38 18.19
C ALA A 132 -13.75 -4.51 17.83
N ALA A 133 -12.65 -5.10 17.35
CA ALA A 133 -11.47 -4.36 16.88
C ALA A 133 -11.78 -3.45 15.69
N VAL A 134 -12.67 -3.86 14.77
CA VAL A 134 -13.12 -3.02 13.65
C VAL A 134 -13.88 -1.80 14.14
N GLU A 135 -14.80 -1.97 15.10
CA GLU A 135 -15.54 -0.86 15.70
C GLU A 135 -14.59 0.11 16.43
N GLU A 136 -13.61 -0.42 17.15
CA GLU A 136 -12.61 0.35 17.88
C GLU A 136 -11.66 1.12 16.93
N SER A 137 -11.35 0.57 15.76
CA SER A 137 -10.54 1.23 14.75
C SER A 137 -11.16 2.49 14.17
N GLY A 138 -12.49 2.64 14.30
CA GLY A 138 -13.22 3.78 13.76
C GLY A 138 -13.24 3.86 12.23
N VAL A 139 -12.94 2.75 11.51
CA VAL A 139 -12.98 2.75 10.05
C VAL A 139 -14.41 2.87 9.53
N VAL A 140 -14.72 4.00 8.92
CA VAL A 140 -16.04 4.29 8.34
C VAL A 140 -15.90 4.38 6.83
N PRO A 141 -16.65 3.57 6.04
CA PRO A 141 -16.65 3.69 4.59
C PRO A 141 -17.19 5.05 4.15
N TRP A 142 -16.49 5.72 3.22
CA TRP A 142 -16.98 6.97 2.65
C TRP A 142 -18.14 6.78 1.65
N PRO A 143 -18.11 5.79 0.74
CA PRO A 143 -19.26 5.49 -0.09
C PRO A 143 -20.39 4.92 0.76
N GLY A 144 -21.62 5.40 0.52
CA GLY A 144 -22.81 4.86 1.15
C GLY A 144 -23.08 3.39 0.80
N GLY A 145 -23.99 2.77 1.56
CA GLY A 145 -24.35 1.36 1.42
C GLY A 145 -23.73 0.47 2.52
N GLU A 146 -24.27 -0.73 2.66
CA GLU A 146 -23.81 -1.70 3.64
C GLU A 146 -22.43 -2.24 3.24
N LYS A 147 -21.45 -2.04 4.11
CA LYS A 147 -20.07 -2.52 3.98
C LYS A 147 -19.76 -3.39 5.17
N GLU A 148 -20.31 -4.58 5.14
CA GLU A 148 -20.29 -5.50 6.28
C GLU A 148 -18.96 -6.23 6.44
N GLN A 149 -18.21 -6.39 5.35
CA GLN A 149 -16.92 -7.07 5.41
C GLN A 149 -15.82 -6.11 5.83
N ALA A 150 -15.12 -6.46 6.88
CA ALA A 150 -13.90 -5.80 7.30
C ALA A 150 -12.69 -6.66 6.92
N ILE A 151 -11.68 -6.02 6.37
CA ILE A 151 -10.42 -6.62 5.96
C ILE A 151 -9.31 -6.01 6.78
N ARG A 152 -8.45 -6.87 7.32
CA ARG A 152 -7.20 -6.50 7.99
C ARG A 152 -6.02 -6.92 7.14
N ILE A 153 -5.08 -6.00 6.92
CA ILE A 153 -3.78 -6.31 6.32
C ILE A 153 -2.73 -6.20 7.42
N THR A 154 -2.08 -7.31 7.74
CA THR A 154 -1.00 -7.35 8.72
C THR A 154 0.33 -7.15 7.98
N PRO A 155 1.06 -6.05 8.21
CA PRO A 155 2.32 -5.81 7.53
C PRO A 155 3.36 -6.86 7.88
N ASN A 156 4.00 -7.45 6.88
CA ASN A 156 5.22 -8.23 7.03
C ASN A 156 6.44 -7.51 6.39
N ARG A 157 6.17 -6.47 5.60
CA ARG A 157 7.17 -5.55 5.06
C ARG A 157 6.55 -4.17 4.87
N ILE A 158 7.22 -3.15 5.37
CA ILE A 158 6.88 -1.74 5.17
C ILE A 158 8.09 -1.05 4.54
N SER A 159 7.85 -0.24 3.53
CA SER A 159 8.87 0.60 2.92
C SER A 159 8.26 1.93 2.51
N GLY A 160 9.04 2.99 2.58
CA GLY A 160 8.59 4.31 2.21
C GLY A 160 9.71 5.16 1.65
N ARG A 161 9.31 6.24 1.00
CA ARG A 161 10.22 7.23 0.45
C ARG A 161 9.59 8.60 0.50
N ARG A 162 10.45 9.61 0.66
CA ARG A 162 10.08 11.02 0.66
C ARG A 162 10.77 11.73 -0.48
N LEU A 163 10.01 12.52 -1.22
CA LEU A 163 10.50 13.43 -2.24
C LEU A 163 10.58 14.84 -1.63
N ARG A 164 11.75 15.46 -1.70
CA ARG A 164 11.98 16.85 -1.24
C ARG A 164 12.68 17.66 -2.30
N GLN A 165 12.36 18.95 -2.35
CA GLN A 165 13.23 19.93 -3.00
C GLN A 165 14.50 20.10 -2.15
N ARG A 166 15.63 20.36 -2.81
CA ARG A 166 16.87 20.71 -2.15
C ARG A 166 16.88 22.16 -1.69
#